data_b8b44e66a239d3d2b813c1b7dcd9f9fe
#
_entry.id   b8b44e66a239d3d2b813c1b7dcd9f9fe
#
_cell.length_a   1.000
_cell.length_b   1.000
_cell.length_c   1.000
_cell.angle_alpha   90.00
_cell.angle_beta   90.00
_cell.angle_gamma   90.00
#
_symmetry.space_group_name_H-M   'P 1'
#
loop_
_entity.id
_entity.type
_entity.pdbx_description
1 polymer ?
#
loop_
_entity_poly.entity_id
_entity_poly.type
_entity_poly.pdbx_seq_one_letter_code
_entity_poly.pdbx_strand_id
1 'polypeptide(L)'
;MDDSKALILVKSYLKDVHYKEPERAQNLNNRTVKAIKNAFDKAILDKRGWIWIEEESIHSLLRVKTKADARYYLQSVPKEYEISINGKQYIRGFVFISFINKFMEEKGNNKYLPIVNEYYNLINTSNDVKLVRLEFDNYLKAQKRKLKSKRIKKYNIKEDELTGKNIDIRTCEFSHIRSVSMYQEYSDNI
;
A
#
# COMPACT_ATOMS: atom_id res chain seq x y z
N MET A 1 4.85 22.08 5.17
CA MET A 1 4.24 20.92 4.50
C MET A 1 5.37 19.95 4.23
N ASP A 2 5.27 18.78 4.80
CA ASP A 2 6.37 17.80 4.77
C ASP A 2 6.42 17.16 3.38
N ASP A 3 7.40 17.55 2.56
CA ASP A 3 7.59 17.06 1.19
C ASP A 3 8.00 15.58 1.10
N SER A 4 8.20 14.93 2.25
CA SER A 4 8.58 13.52 2.32
C SER A 4 7.51 12.55 1.80
N LYS A 5 6.24 12.99 1.74
CA LYS A 5 5.13 12.21 1.17
C LYS A 5 5.01 12.33 -0.36
N ALA A 6 5.70 13.27 -0.98
CA ALA A 6 5.65 13.50 -2.43
C ALA A 6 6.38 12.42 -3.26
N LEU A 7 7.10 11.52 -2.62
CA LEU A 7 7.88 10.46 -3.27
C LEU A 7 7.13 9.11 -3.40
N ILE A 8 5.83 9.07 -3.15
CA ILE A 8 5.02 7.91 -3.54
C ILE A 8 4.81 7.99 -5.04
N LEU A 9 5.78 7.44 -5.76
CA LEU A 9 5.71 7.39 -7.21
C LEU A 9 4.64 6.37 -7.61
N VAL A 10 3.59 6.88 -8.25
CA VAL A 10 2.56 6.03 -8.86
C VAL A 10 3.24 5.11 -9.89
N LYS A 11 3.02 3.79 -9.78
CA LYS A 11 3.47 2.81 -10.77
C LYS A 11 2.44 2.69 -11.89
N SER A 12 1.15 2.53 -11.52
CA SER A 12 0.03 2.39 -12.47
C SER A 12 -1.30 2.72 -11.81
N TYR A 13 -2.33 2.91 -12.62
CA TYR A 13 -3.72 2.84 -12.15
C TYR A 13 -4.18 1.38 -12.08
N LEU A 14 -5.13 1.07 -11.20
CA LEU A 14 -5.64 -0.31 -11.09
C LEU A 14 -6.43 -0.76 -12.32
N LYS A 15 -6.92 0.15 -13.16
CA LYS A 15 -7.51 -0.18 -14.47
C LYS A 15 -6.55 -0.94 -15.40
N ASP A 16 -5.23 -0.75 -15.19
CA ASP A 16 -4.17 -1.36 -15.98
C ASP A 16 -3.63 -2.67 -15.35
N VAL A 17 -4.20 -3.09 -14.21
CA VAL A 17 -3.83 -4.30 -13.48
C VAL A 17 -4.74 -5.45 -13.90
N HIS A 18 -4.14 -6.59 -14.26
CA HIS A 18 -4.89 -7.79 -14.62
C HIS A 18 -5.22 -8.62 -13.37
N TYR A 19 -6.50 -8.88 -13.17
CA TYR A 19 -7.00 -9.71 -12.08
C TYR A 19 -8.25 -10.50 -12.49
N LYS A 20 -8.50 -11.62 -11.81
CA LYS A 20 -9.73 -12.40 -12.00
C LYS A 20 -10.88 -11.68 -11.31
N GLU A 21 -12.01 -11.56 -11.99
CA GLU A 21 -13.22 -11.01 -11.38
C GLU A 21 -13.82 -11.98 -10.35
N PRO A 22 -14.42 -11.45 -9.26
CA PRO A 22 -15.13 -12.27 -8.30
C PRO A 22 -16.28 -13.05 -8.95
N GLU A 23 -16.36 -14.34 -8.72
CA GLU A 23 -17.47 -15.16 -9.22
C GLU A 23 -18.83 -14.70 -8.64
N ARG A 24 -18.81 -14.26 -7.38
CA ARG A 24 -20.01 -13.72 -6.70
C ARG A 24 -20.52 -12.41 -7.30
N ALA A 25 -19.73 -11.71 -8.11
CA ALA A 25 -20.16 -10.49 -8.80
C ALA A 25 -21.34 -10.76 -9.74
N GLN A 26 -21.49 -11.98 -10.25
CA GLN A 26 -22.62 -12.40 -11.07
C GLN A 26 -23.97 -12.30 -10.33
N ASN A 27 -23.98 -12.31 -9.00
CA ASN A 27 -25.17 -12.16 -8.17
C ASN A 27 -25.62 -10.69 -7.99
N LEU A 28 -24.86 -9.74 -8.51
CA LEU A 28 -25.20 -8.33 -8.52
C LEU A 28 -25.69 -7.90 -9.90
N ASN A 29 -26.51 -6.84 -9.93
CA ASN A 29 -26.86 -6.26 -11.22
C ASN A 29 -25.62 -5.59 -11.89
N ASN A 30 -25.62 -5.58 -13.22
CA ASN A 30 -24.49 -5.07 -14.02
C ASN A 30 -24.12 -3.62 -13.68
N ARG A 31 -25.10 -2.77 -13.35
CA ARG A 31 -24.85 -1.38 -12.96
C ARG A 31 -24.03 -1.31 -11.67
N THR A 32 -24.33 -2.17 -10.71
CA THR A 32 -23.62 -2.25 -9.43
C THR A 32 -22.18 -2.75 -9.62
N VAL A 33 -22.00 -3.83 -10.41
CA VAL A 33 -20.66 -4.35 -10.75
C VAL A 33 -19.82 -3.27 -11.43
N LYS A 34 -20.40 -2.57 -12.41
CA LYS A 34 -19.73 -1.48 -13.11
C LYS A 34 -19.33 -0.34 -12.16
N ALA A 35 -20.17 -0.01 -11.18
CA ALA A 35 -19.83 1.01 -10.19
C ALA A 35 -18.64 0.60 -9.30
N ILE A 36 -18.58 -0.67 -8.88
CA ILE A 36 -17.42 -1.20 -8.13
C ILE A 36 -16.15 -1.11 -8.97
N LYS A 37 -16.20 -1.61 -10.21
CA LYS A 37 -15.04 -1.57 -11.12
C LYS A 37 -14.56 -0.14 -11.35
N ASN A 38 -15.44 0.77 -11.74
CA ASN A 38 -15.08 2.18 -11.96
C ASN A 38 -14.45 2.84 -10.73
N ALA A 39 -14.83 2.41 -9.53
CA ALA A 39 -14.23 2.91 -8.30
C ALA A 39 -12.81 2.37 -8.11
N PHE A 40 -12.57 1.07 -8.36
CA PHE A 40 -11.23 0.51 -8.32
C PHE A 40 -10.35 0.98 -9.49
N ASP A 41 -10.90 1.21 -10.67
CA ASP A 41 -10.15 1.70 -11.84
C ASP A 41 -9.47 3.06 -11.58
N LYS A 42 -10.04 3.87 -10.67
CA LYS A 42 -9.46 5.15 -10.23
C LYS A 42 -8.42 5.02 -9.14
N ALA A 43 -8.35 3.87 -8.50
CA ALA A 43 -7.34 3.59 -7.50
C ALA A 43 -5.96 3.44 -8.16
N ILE A 44 -4.91 3.63 -7.37
CA ILE A 44 -3.53 3.57 -7.85
C ILE A 44 -2.74 2.49 -7.13
N LEU A 45 -1.76 1.96 -7.84
CA LEU A 45 -0.71 1.11 -7.33
C LEU A 45 0.58 1.92 -7.27
N ASP A 46 1.23 2.00 -6.11
CA ASP A 46 2.52 2.65 -5.99
C ASP A 46 3.69 1.69 -6.31
N LYS A 47 4.92 2.23 -6.34
CA LYS A 47 6.12 1.44 -6.61
C LYS A 47 6.44 0.39 -5.53
N ARG A 48 5.86 0.50 -4.34
CA ARG A 48 5.98 -0.49 -3.26
C ARG A 48 4.99 -1.65 -3.41
N GLY A 49 4.07 -1.54 -4.40
CA GLY A 49 2.98 -2.49 -4.57
C GLY A 49 1.84 -2.28 -3.58
N TRP A 50 1.70 -1.06 -3.04
CA TRP A 50 0.59 -0.68 -2.19
C TRP A 50 -0.54 -0.06 -3.01
N ILE A 51 -1.75 -0.47 -2.67
CA ILE A 51 -2.97 0.03 -3.31
C ILE A 51 -3.46 1.24 -2.51
N TRP A 52 -3.86 2.29 -3.25
CA TRP A 52 -4.41 3.52 -2.71
C TRP A 52 -5.75 3.80 -3.38
N ILE A 53 -6.81 3.88 -2.57
CA ILE A 53 -8.19 4.08 -3.02
C ILE A 53 -8.50 5.57 -3.05
N GLU A 54 -8.99 6.09 -4.18
CA GLU A 54 -9.43 7.48 -4.30
C GLU A 54 -10.58 7.76 -3.33
N GLU A 55 -10.45 8.80 -2.49
CA GLU A 55 -11.45 9.16 -1.45
C GLU A 55 -12.85 9.32 -2.04
N GLU A 56 -12.95 10.00 -3.18
CA GLU A 56 -14.23 10.22 -3.85
C GLU A 56 -14.93 8.93 -4.30
N SER A 57 -14.19 7.84 -4.49
CA SER A 57 -14.72 6.55 -4.90
C SER A 57 -15.26 5.72 -3.73
N ILE A 58 -14.87 6.05 -2.50
CA ILE A 58 -15.19 5.26 -1.30
C ILE A 58 -16.70 5.21 -1.03
N HIS A 59 -17.43 6.31 -1.28
CA HIS A 59 -18.89 6.31 -1.09
C HIS A 59 -19.59 5.23 -1.92
N SER A 60 -19.11 4.99 -3.15
CA SER A 60 -19.64 3.94 -4.03
C SER A 60 -19.27 2.55 -3.51
N LEU A 61 -18.03 2.37 -3.04
CA LEU A 61 -17.53 1.09 -2.53
C LEU A 61 -18.18 0.71 -1.18
N LEU A 62 -18.44 1.67 -0.30
CA LEU A 62 -19.15 1.44 0.97
C LEU A 62 -20.67 1.44 0.81
N ARG A 63 -21.18 1.84 -0.36
CA ARG A 63 -22.60 2.00 -0.65
C ARG A 63 -23.32 2.89 0.36
N VAL A 64 -22.66 3.96 0.77
CA VAL A 64 -23.25 5.03 1.55
C VAL A 64 -23.94 6.06 0.63
N LYS A 65 -24.92 6.81 1.16
CA LYS A 65 -25.79 7.67 0.34
C LYS A 65 -25.01 8.80 -0.34
N THR A 66 -24.08 9.42 0.36
CA THR A 66 -23.38 10.61 -0.12
C THR A 66 -21.87 10.50 0.07
N LYS A 67 -21.11 11.34 -0.65
CA LYS A 67 -19.66 11.50 -0.41
C LYS A 67 -19.38 12.06 0.99
N ALA A 68 -20.30 12.89 1.52
CA ALA A 68 -20.17 13.43 2.87
C ALA A 68 -20.25 12.33 3.94
N ASP A 69 -21.16 11.35 3.76
CA ASP A 69 -21.23 10.19 4.66
C ASP A 69 -19.93 9.38 4.63
N ALA A 70 -19.33 9.18 3.44
CA ALA A 70 -18.04 8.50 3.33
C ALA A 70 -16.93 9.28 4.06
N ARG A 71 -16.86 10.60 3.88
CA ARG A 71 -15.88 11.45 4.57
C ARG A 71 -16.00 11.40 6.07
N TYR A 72 -17.21 11.33 6.61
CA TYR A 72 -17.42 11.19 8.06
C TYR A 72 -16.71 9.96 8.61
N TYR A 73 -16.80 8.81 7.93
CA TYR A 73 -16.08 7.60 8.34
C TYR A 73 -14.57 7.73 8.19
N LEU A 74 -14.10 8.48 7.19
CA LEU A 74 -12.67 8.68 6.93
C LEU A 74 -11.99 9.63 7.91
N GLN A 75 -12.73 10.44 8.68
CA GLN A 75 -12.17 11.35 9.68
C GLN A 75 -11.32 10.63 10.76
N SER A 76 -11.59 9.34 10.99
CA SER A 76 -10.82 8.52 11.92
C SER A 76 -9.54 7.91 11.32
N VAL A 77 -9.29 8.10 10.02
CA VAL A 77 -8.08 7.59 9.37
C VAL A 77 -6.88 8.45 9.79
N PRO A 78 -5.82 7.86 10.33
CA PRO A 78 -4.59 8.60 10.60
C PRO A 78 -4.00 9.15 9.29
N LYS A 79 -3.51 10.40 9.34
CA LYS A 79 -2.98 11.10 8.15
C LYS A 79 -1.80 10.39 7.46
N GLU A 80 -1.11 9.53 8.18
CA GLU A 80 -0.04 8.70 7.64
C GLU A 80 -0.52 7.68 6.58
N TYR A 81 -1.83 7.35 6.59
CA TYR A 81 -2.46 6.48 5.61
C TYR A 81 -3.22 7.24 4.51
N GLU A 82 -3.02 8.54 4.45
CA GLU A 82 -3.58 9.42 3.43
C GLU A 82 -2.47 10.02 2.58
N ILE A 83 -2.73 10.18 1.28
CA ILE A 83 -1.84 10.88 0.36
C ILE A 83 -2.64 11.77 -0.58
N SER A 84 -2.01 12.85 -1.02
CA SER A 84 -2.57 13.71 -2.06
C SER A 84 -1.70 13.61 -3.32
N ILE A 85 -2.32 13.27 -4.45
CA ILE A 85 -1.65 13.18 -5.74
C ILE A 85 -2.48 13.94 -6.77
N ASN A 86 -1.87 14.93 -7.43
CA ASN A 86 -2.54 15.77 -8.44
C ASN A 86 -3.88 16.37 -7.94
N GLY A 87 -3.92 16.84 -6.69
CA GLY A 87 -5.10 17.42 -6.09
C GLY A 87 -6.19 16.43 -5.65
N LYS A 88 -5.98 15.14 -5.83
CA LYS A 88 -6.88 14.08 -5.39
C LYS A 88 -6.37 13.43 -4.11
N GLN A 89 -7.29 13.12 -3.20
CA GLN A 89 -6.99 12.42 -1.96
C GLN A 89 -7.18 10.91 -2.13
N TYR A 90 -6.27 10.17 -1.54
CA TYR A 90 -6.29 8.71 -1.53
C TYR A 90 -6.05 8.19 -0.13
N ILE A 91 -6.65 7.06 0.20
CA ILE A 91 -6.39 6.32 1.43
C ILE A 91 -5.75 4.97 1.12
N ARG A 92 -4.96 4.48 2.03
CA ARG A 92 -4.29 3.19 1.90
C ARG A 92 -5.30 2.04 1.89
N GLY A 93 -5.17 1.10 0.96
CA GLY A 93 -6.16 0.07 0.70
C GLY A 93 -6.46 -0.83 1.88
N PHE A 94 -5.47 -1.17 2.72
CA PHE A 94 -5.72 -1.99 3.91
C PHE A 94 -6.60 -1.27 4.94
N VAL A 95 -6.47 0.06 5.07
CA VAL A 95 -7.34 0.87 5.94
C VAL A 95 -8.78 0.83 5.41
N PHE A 96 -8.95 0.99 4.09
CA PHE A 96 -10.24 0.85 3.46
C PHE A 96 -10.88 -0.51 3.76
N ILE A 97 -10.13 -1.60 3.69
CA ILE A 97 -10.62 -2.95 3.99
C ILE A 97 -11.02 -3.10 5.47
N SER A 98 -10.33 -2.44 6.39
CA SER A 98 -10.73 -2.42 7.80
C SER A 98 -12.14 -1.81 7.98
N PHE A 99 -12.46 -0.75 7.22
CA PHE A 99 -13.82 -0.20 7.19
C PHE A 99 -14.83 -1.18 6.60
N ILE A 100 -14.50 -1.83 5.48
CA ILE A 100 -15.38 -2.85 4.89
C ILE A 100 -15.73 -3.92 5.90
N ASN A 101 -14.73 -4.47 6.61
CA ASN A 101 -14.93 -5.51 7.61
C ASN A 101 -15.82 -5.01 8.77
N LYS A 102 -15.54 -3.83 9.30
CA LYS A 102 -16.38 -3.19 10.32
C LYS A 102 -17.83 -3.03 9.86
N PHE A 103 -18.05 -2.55 8.64
CA PHE A 103 -19.40 -2.39 8.09
C PHE A 103 -20.10 -3.72 7.84
N MET A 104 -19.36 -4.78 7.48
CA MET A 104 -19.95 -6.12 7.36
C MET A 104 -20.43 -6.65 8.72
N GLU A 105 -19.67 -6.42 9.79
CA GLU A 105 -20.07 -6.79 11.16
C GLU A 105 -21.29 -6.00 11.63
N GLU A 106 -21.32 -4.67 11.41
CA GLU A 106 -22.40 -3.79 11.86
C GLU A 106 -23.71 -3.98 11.07
N LYS A 107 -23.63 -4.22 9.77
CA LYS A 107 -24.79 -4.25 8.86
C LYS A 107 -25.31 -5.66 8.53
N GLY A 108 -24.70 -6.69 9.08
CA GLY A 108 -25.14 -8.07 8.91
C GLY A 108 -25.28 -8.50 7.44
N ASN A 109 -26.44 -8.92 7.02
CA ASN A 109 -26.75 -9.52 5.69
C ASN A 109 -26.51 -8.64 4.45
N ASN A 110 -25.49 -7.79 4.45
CA ASN A 110 -25.13 -7.00 3.29
C ASN A 110 -24.44 -7.86 2.22
N LYS A 111 -25.13 -8.13 1.12
CA LYS A 111 -24.59 -8.93 0.00
C LYS A 111 -23.54 -8.20 -0.84
N TYR A 112 -23.41 -6.89 -0.69
CA TYR A 112 -22.57 -6.05 -1.53
C TYR A 112 -21.13 -5.94 -1.00
N LEU A 113 -20.96 -5.66 0.29
CA LEU A 113 -19.64 -5.44 0.89
C LEU A 113 -18.69 -6.66 0.78
N PRO A 114 -19.15 -7.92 0.96
CA PRO A 114 -18.30 -9.09 0.72
C PRO A 114 -17.74 -9.16 -0.71
N ILE A 115 -18.53 -8.70 -1.72
CA ILE A 115 -18.08 -8.68 -3.10
C ILE A 115 -17.03 -7.59 -3.32
N VAL A 116 -17.20 -6.41 -2.72
CA VAL A 116 -16.17 -5.34 -2.75
C VAL A 116 -14.88 -5.81 -2.09
N ASN A 117 -14.97 -6.49 -0.95
CA ASN A 117 -13.81 -7.09 -0.28
C ASN A 117 -13.11 -8.12 -1.17
N GLU A 118 -13.88 -8.98 -1.84
CA GLU A 118 -13.34 -9.99 -2.75
C GLU A 118 -12.65 -9.34 -3.96
N TYR A 119 -13.21 -8.27 -4.55
CA TYR A 119 -12.53 -7.49 -5.59
C TYR A 119 -11.18 -6.98 -5.13
N TYR A 120 -11.14 -6.32 -3.97
CA TYR A 120 -9.88 -5.82 -3.43
C TYR A 120 -8.86 -6.94 -3.23
N ASN A 121 -9.26 -8.07 -2.65
CA ASN A 121 -8.38 -9.20 -2.38
C ASN A 121 -7.83 -9.80 -3.67
N LEU A 122 -8.66 -9.97 -4.71
CA LEU A 122 -8.22 -10.48 -6.01
C LEU A 122 -7.25 -9.52 -6.70
N ILE A 123 -7.49 -8.21 -6.63
CA ILE A 123 -6.55 -7.20 -7.13
C ILE A 123 -5.25 -7.27 -6.33
N ASN A 124 -5.33 -7.22 -4.99
CA ASN A 124 -4.18 -7.17 -4.09
C ASN A 124 -3.28 -8.42 -4.18
N THR A 125 -3.85 -9.56 -4.55
CA THR A 125 -3.14 -10.84 -4.72
C THR A 125 -2.86 -11.18 -6.19
N SER A 126 -3.17 -10.30 -7.12
CA SER A 126 -2.91 -10.49 -8.56
C SER A 126 -1.40 -10.63 -8.83
N ASN A 127 -1.09 -11.26 -9.96
CA ASN A 127 0.31 -11.43 -10.37
C ASN A 127 1.00 -10.08 -10.60
N ASP A 128 0.30 -9.13 -11.20
CA ASP A 128 0.84 -7.80 -11.49
C ASP A 128 1.27 -7.08 -10.19
N VAL A 129 0.41 -7.11 -9.16
CA VAL A 129 0.74 -6.51 -7.85
C VAL A 129 1.88 -7.25 -7.16
N LYS A 130 1.91 -8.59 -7.22
CA LYS A 130 3.01 -9.40 -6.69
C LYS A 130 4.34 -9.08 -7.36
N LEU A 131 4.35 -8.91 -8.68
CA LEU A 131 5.54 -8.54 -9.44
C LEU A 131 6.08 -7.17 -9.01
N VAL A 132 5.21 -6.17 -8.85
CA VAL A 132 5.63 -4.84 -8.36
C VAL A 132 6.26 -4.94 -6.97
N ARG A 133 5.69 -5.72 -6.05
CA ARG A 133 6.28 -5.96 -4.72
C ARG A 133 7.65 -6.64 -4.80
N LEU A 134 7.78 -7.64 -5.66
CA LEU A 134 9.05 -8.33 -5.87
C LEU A 134 10.11 -7.39 -6.46
N GLU A 135 9.75 -6.55 -7.43
CA GLU A 135 10.64 -5.53 -7.99
C GLU A 135 11.13 -4.57 -6.90
N PHE A 136 10.23 -4.11 -6.04
CA PHE A 136 10.56 -3.22 -4.93
C PHE A 136 11.46 -3.89 -3.90
N ASP A 137 11.19 -5.12 -3.51
CA ASP A 137 12.03 -5.90 -2.60
C ASP A 137 13.45 -6.10 -3.15
N ASN A 138 13.56 -6.39 -4.45
CA ASN A 138 14.84 -6.52 -5.11
C ASN A 138 15.59 -5.18 -5.16
N TYR A 139 14.87 -4.09 -5.42
CA TYR A 139 15.44 -2.74 -5.35
C TYR A 139 15.99 -2.44 -3.95
N LEU A 140 15.21 -2.70 -2.88
CA LEU A 140 15.66 -2.51 -1.49
C LEU A 140 16.90 -3.34 -1.16
N LYS A 141 16.93 -4.62 -1.57
CA LYS A 141 18.11 -5.49 -1.38
C LYS A 141 19.35 -4.93 -2.08
N ALA A 142 19.19 -4.40 -3.30
CA ALA A 142 20.29 -3.79 -4.03
C ALA A 142 20.78 -2.49 -3.37
N GLN A 143 19.84 -1.64 -2.86
CA GLN A 143 20.21 -0.42 -2.13
C GLN A 143 20.93 -0.74 -0.83
N LYS A 144 20.46 -1.71 -0.04
CA LYS A 144 21.12 -2.14 1.20
C LYS A 144 22.57 -2.56 0.97
N ARG A 145 22.83 -3.32 -0.10
CA ARG A 145 24.21 -3.72 -0.46
C ARG A 145 25.09 -2.50 -0.78
N LYS A 146 24.55 -1.52 -1.52
CA LYS A 146 25.28 -0.27 -1.85
C LYS A 146 25.51 0.60 -0.61
N LEU A 147 24.52 0.72 0.28
CA LEU A 147 24.63 1.49 1.52
C LEU A 147 25.73 0.93 2.42
N LYS A 148 25.78 -0.39 2.60
CA LYS A 148 26.83 -1.06 3.37
C LYS A 148 28.23 -0.62 2.91
N SER A 149 28.51 -0.77 1.64
CA SER A 149 29.80 -0.41 1.06
C SER A 149 30.10 1.08 1.16
N LYS A 150 29.10 1.94 0.92
CA LYS A 150 29.22 3.40 1.06
C LYS A 150 29.54 3.81 2.50
N ARG A 151 28.82 3.24 3.48
CA ARG A 151 29.00 3.55 4.90
C ARG A 151 30.38 3.13 5.39
N ILE A 152 30.80 1.88 5.10
CA ILE A 152 32.12 1.38 5.45
C ILE A 152 33.22 2.30 4.91
N LYS A 153 33.12 2.70 3.62
CA LYS A 153 34.09 3.62 3.00
C LYS A 153 34.03 5.02 3.59
N LYS A 154 32.82 5.59 3.76
CA LYS A 154 32.64 6.96 4.23
C LYS A 154 33.20 7.17 5.65
N TYR A 155 32.97 6.20 6.53
CA TYR A 155 33.35 6.29 7.94
C TYR A 155 34.62 5.50 8.27
N ASN A 156 35.27 4.89 7.26
CA ASN A 156 36.48 4.06 7.42
C ASN A 156 36.31 3.00 8.52
N ILE A 157 35.15 2.34 8.55
CA ILE A 157 34.80 1.37 9.59
C ILE A 157 35.64 0.11 9.40
N LYS A 158 36.51 -0.19 10.36
CA LYS A 158 37.39 -1.36 10.35
C LYS A 158 37.02 -2.39 11.40
N GLU A 159 36.34 -1.97 12.44
CA GLU A 159 36.00 -2.76 13.61
C GLU A 159 34.50 -2.74 13.87
N ASP A 160 34.00 -3.80 14.47
CA ASP A 160 32.63 -3.92 14.94
C ASP A 160 32.43 -3.02 16.16
N GLU A 161 31.44 -2.14 16.13
CA GLU A 161 31.18 -1.13 17.15
C GLU A 161 30.83 -1.73 18.53
N LEU A 162 30.35 -2.98 18.57
CA LEU A 162 29.94 -3.66 19.81
C LEU A 162 31.06 -4.53 20.37
N THR A 163 31.80 -5.21 19.52
CA THR A 163 32.78 -6.21 19.94
C THR A 163 34.23 -5.76 19.83
N GLY A 164 34.49 -4.65 19.12
CA GLY A 164 35.85 -4.16 18.83
C GLY A 164 36.66 -5.08 17.91
N LYS A 165 36.06 -6.11 17.33
CA LYS A 165 36.73 -7.04 16.43
C LYS A 165 36.78 -6.48 15.02
N ASN A 166 37.89 -6.79 14.31
CA ASN A 166 37.99 -6.44 12.88
C ASN A 166 36.80 -7.02 12.10
N ILE A 167 36.17 -6.18 11.27
CA ILE A 167 35.06 -6.62 10.43
C ILE A 167 35.56 -7.22 9.12
N ASP A 168 34.98 -8.36 8.74
CA ASP A 168 35.02 -8.82 7.37
C ASP A 168 33.85 -8.19 6.59
N ILE A 169 34.19 -7.33 5.61
CA ILE A 169 33.21 -6.60 4.79
C ILE A 169 32.27 -7.56 4.06
N ARG A 170 32.65 -8.79 3.80
CA ARG A 170 31.83 -9.78 3.09
C ARG A 170 30.74 -10.36 3.99
N THR A 171 31.07 -10.61 5.26
CA THR A 171 30.18 -11.31 6.21
C THR A 171 29.50 -10.41 7.21
N CYS A 172 30.03 -9.17 7.44
CA CYS A 172 29.41 -8.26 8.40
C CYS A 172 27.99 -7.84 8.00
N GLU A 173 27.12 -7.69 8.97
CA GLU A 173 25.75 -7.20 8.79
C GLU A 173 25.57 -5.86 9.51
N PHE A 174 24.74 -4.98 8.96
CA PHE A 174 24.29 -3.79 9.66
C PHE A 174 23.08 -4.11 10.53
N SER A 175 23.20 -3.85 11.81
CA SER A 175 22.05 -3.83 12.71
C SER A 175 21.28 -2.53 12.51
N HIS A 176 19.98 -2.63 12.25
CA HIS A 176 19.09 -1.49 12.25
C HIS A 176 18.56 -1.27 13.66
N ILE A 177 18.61 -0.03 14.15
CA ILE A 177 18.02 0.35 15.44
C ILE A 177 16.51 0.10 15.43
N ARG A 178 15.87 0.21 14.25
CA ARG A 178 14.45 -0.10 14.05
C ARG A 178 14.28 -1.15 12.96
N SER A 179 13.34 -2.07 13.17
CA SER A 179 13.05 -3.11 12.20
C SER A 179 12.56 -2.52 10.87
N VAL A 180 13.24 -2.86 9.78
CA VAL A 180 12.84 -2.45 8.41
C VAL A 180 11.45 -2.96 8.04
N SER A 181 11.03 -4.10 8.59
CA SER A 181 9.69 -4.65 8.36
C SER A 181 8.59 -3.77 8.96
N MET A 182 8.87 -3.07 10.06
CA MET A 182 7.93 -2.16 10.71
C MET A 182 8.02 -0.71 10.19
N TYR A 183 9.20 -0.31 9.68
CA TYR A 183 9.52 1.07 9.30
C TYR A 183 10.18 1.11 7.91
N GLN A 184 9.48 0.58 6.90
CA GLN A 184 9.98 0.53 5.51
C GLN A 184 10.30 1.93 4.94
N GLU A 185 9.57 2.96 5.40
CA GLU A 185 9.77 4.35 5.00
C GLU A 185 11.15 4.91 5.39
N TYR A 186 11.80 4.32 6.39
CA TYR A 186 13.14 4.70 6.84
C TYR A 186 14.25 3.80 6.30
N SER A 187 13.92 2.85 5.42
CA SER A 187 14.91 1.91 4.89
C SER A 187 16.01 2.60 4.07
N ASP A 188 15.75 3.80 3.57
CA ASP A 188 16.66 4.58 2.74
C ASP A 188 17.44 5.65 3.55
N ASN A 189 17.08 5.88 4.82
CA ASN A 189 17.69 6.85 5.73
C ASN A 189 18.67 6.16 6.67
N ILE A 190 19.84 5.78 6.15
CA ILE A 190 20.96 5.25 6.93
C ILE A 190 22.21 6.10 6.69
#